data_0105c1c83885efb6e88d2d3652dc6898
#
_entry.id   0105c1c83885efb6e88d2d3652dc6898
#
_cell.length_a   1.000
_cell.length_b   1.000
_cell.length_c   1.000
_cell.angle_alpha   90.00
_cell.angle_beta   90.00
_cell.angle_gamma   90.00
#
_symmetry.space_group_name_H-M   'P 1'
#
loop_
_entity.id
_entity.type
_entity.pdbx_description
1 polymer ?
#
loop_
_entity_poly.entity_id
_entity_poly.type
_entity_poly.pdbx_seq_one_letter_code
_entity_poly.pdbx_strand_id
1 'polypeptide(L)' 'MKVRLEDVVRVSFDAMEKVIISGVEQVGDDRHVIAAVTEPFAAALFA' A
#
# COMPACT_ATOMS: atom_id res chain seq x y z
N MET A 1 -0.12 -4.29 -7.25
CA MET A 1 1.15 -3.62 -6.95
C MET A 1 1.65 -4.08 -5.61
N LYS A 2 2.90 -4.47 -5.51
CA LYS A 2 3.50 -4.96 -4.26
C LYS A 2 4.19 -3.80 -3.54
N VAL A 3 3.74 -3.48 -2.34
CA VAL A 3 4.27 -2.36 -1.55
C VAL A 3 4.32 -2.74 -0.08
N ARG A 4 5.09 -1.98 0.72
CA ARG A 4 5.16 -2.22 2.15
C ARG A 4 3.83 -1.82 2.80
N LEU A 5 3.40 -2.67 3.75
CA LEU A 5 2.13 -2.45 4.44
C LEU A 5 2.09 -1.08 5.14
N GLU A 6 3.18 -0.68 5.80
CA GLU A 6 3.22 0.60 6.52
C GLU A 6 3.03 1.81 5.60
N ASP A 7 3.56 1.74 4.36
CA ASP A 7 3.38 2.81 3.38
C ASP A 7 1.92 2.91 2.93
N VAL A 8 1.28 1.75 2.71
CA VAL A 8 -0.14 1.71 2.32
C VAL A 8 -1.01 2.29 3.43
N VAL A 9 -0.75 1.92 4.68
CA VAL A 9 -1.52 2.43 5.83
C VAL A 9 -1.36 3.94 5.95
N ARG A 10 -0.14 4.45 5.84
CA ARG A 10 0.15 5.88 5.94
C ARG A 10 -0.59 6.67 4.86
N VAL A 11 -0.47 6.25 3.61
CA VAL A 11 -1.10 6.96 2.49
C VAL A 11 -2.62 6.82 2.54
N SER A 12 -3.12 5.66 2.96
CA SER A 12 -4.57 5.44 3.10
C SER A 12 -5.19 6.41 4.11
N PHE A 13 -4.50 6.65 5.24
CA PHE A 13 -4.96 7.63 6.22
C PHE A 13 -4.94 9.05 5.65
N ASP A 14 -3.87 9.42 4.96
CA ASP A 14 -3.71 10.78 4.42
C ASP A 14 -4.72 11.05 3.31
N ALA A 15 -4.93 10.10 2.42
CA ALA A 15 -5.83 10.25 1.28
C ALA A 15 -7.28 9.88 1.59
N MET A 16 -7.51 9.19 2.71
CA MET A 16 -8.83 8.67 3.10
C MET A 16 -9.45 7.79 2.01
N GLU A 17 -8.62 7.05 1.30
CA GLU A 17 -9.05 6.16 0.25
C GLU A 17 -9.01 4.69 0.68
N LYS A 18 -9.86 3.89 0.06
CA LYS A 18 -9.89 2.45 0.28
C LYS A 18 -8.87 1.76 -0.61
N VAL A 19 -8.20 0.76 -0.06
CA VAL A 19 -7.24 -0.07 -0.78
C VAL A 19 -7.71 -1.51 -0.72
N ILE A 20 -7.68 -2.18 -1.88
CA ILE A 20 -8.01 -3.60 -1.95
C ILE A 20 -6.70 -4.37 -1.87
N ILE A 21 -6.56 -5.16 -0.81
CA ILE A 21 -5.37 -6.00 -0.60
C ILE A 21 -5.71 -7.42 -1.00
N SER A 22 -4.98 -7.96 -1.98
CA SER A 22 -5.19 -9.30 -2.50
C SER A 22 -4.21 -10.33 -1.94
N GLY A 23 -3.14 -9.90 -1.30
CA GLY A 23 -2.20 -10.83 -0.70
C GLY A 23 -1.27 -10.12 0.28
N VAL A 24 -0.69 -10.89 1.20
CA VAL A 24 0.27 -10.41 2.19
C VAL A 24 1.48 -11.34 2.17
N GLU A 25 2.68 -10.76 2.21
CA GLU A 25 3.92 -11.51 2.19
C GLU A 25 4.86 -10.95 3.25
N GLN A 26 5.51 -11.85 4.00
CA GLN A 26 6.52 -11.47 4.98
C GLN A 26 7.88 -11.45 4.28
N VAL A 27 8.58 -10.32 4.34
CA VAL A 27 9.91 -10.16 3.75
C VAL A 27 10.85 -9.65 4.84
N GLY A 28 11.63 -10.56 5.43
CA GLY A 28 12.47 -10.22 6.58
C GLY A 28 11.60 -9.75 7.74
N ASP A 29 11.90 -8.56 8.26
CA ASP A 29 11.13 -7.94 9.33
C ASP A 29 9.98 -7.08 8.81
N ASP A 30 9.88 -6.90 7.49
CA ASP A 30 8.85 -6.11 6.86
C ASP A 30 7.71 -6.97 6.35
N ARG A 31 6.53 -6.36 6.25
CA ARG A 31 5.36 -7.00 5.68
C ARG A 31 4.98 -6.25 4.40
N HIS A 32 4.92 -6.98 3.28
CA HIS A 32 4.51 -6.43 2.00
C HIS A 32 3.10 -6.89 1.66
N VAL A 33 2.38 -6.07 0.92
CA VAL A 33 1.03 -6.39 0.47
C VAL A 33 0.94 -6.20 -1.04
N ILE A 34 0.09 -7.01 -1.67
CA ILE A 34 -0.27 -6.85 -3.06
C ILE A 34 -1.59 -6.10 -3.08
N ALA A 35 -1.56 -4.86 -3.56
CA ALA A 35 -2.70 -3.96 -3.48
C ALA A 35 -3.09 -3.43 -4.84
N ALA A 36 -4.39 -3.27 -5.04
CA ALA A 36 -4.95 -2.54 -6.18
C ALA A 36 -5.23 -1.12 -5.71
N VAL A 37 -4.61 -0.14 -6.36
CA VAL A 37 -4.72 1.26 -5.95
C VAL A 37 -5.04 2.14 -7.16
N THR A 38 -5.65 3.29 -6.91
CA THR A 38 -5.89 4.31 -7.93
C THR A 38 -4.59 5.01 -8.31
N GLU A 39 -4.55 5.67 -9.47
CA GLU A 39 -3.37 6.41 -9.90
C GLU A 39 -2.92 7.47 -8.90
N PRO A 40 -3.82 8.33 -8.37
CA PRO A 40 -3.42 9.31 -7.36
C PRO A 40 -2.81 8.67 -6.10
N PHE A 41 -3.33 7.52 -5.69
CA PHE A 41 -2.79 6.80 -4.54
C PHE A 41 -1.41 6.25 -4.85
N ALA A 42 -1.23 5.68 -6.04
CA ALA A 42 0.08 5.16 -6.47
C ALA A 42 1.12 6.28 -6.52
N ALA A 43 0.76 7.45 -7.04
CA ALA A 43 1.66 8.60 -7.08
C ALA A 43 2.07 9.02 -5.66
N ALA A 44 1.15 9.01 -4.71
CA ALA A 44 1.44 9.34 -3.32
C ALA A 44 2.38 8.32 -2.65
N LEU A 45 2.26 7.04 -3.03
CA LEU A 45 3.14 5.99 -2.51
C LEU A 45 4.60 6.18 -2.94
N PHE A 46 4.80 6.71 -4.13
CA PHE A 46 6.13 6.87 -4.72
C PHE A 46 6.63 8.31 -4.73
N ALA A 47 5.93 9.17 -4.06
CA ALA A 47 6.32 10.59 -3.96
C ALA A 47 7.58 10.79 -3.10
#